data_ddf8d7de047a8abf6e1b59d086becd10
#
_entry.id   ddf8d7de047a8abf6e1b59d086becd10
#
_cell.length_a   1.000
_cell.length_b   1.000
_cell.length_c   1.000
_cell.angle_alpha   90.00
_cell.angle_beta   90.00
_cell.angle_gamma   90.00
#
_symmetry.space_group_name_H-M   'P 1'
#
loop_
_entity.id
_entity.type
_entity.pdbx_description
1 polymer ?
#
loop_
_entity_poly.entity_id
_entity_poly.type
_entity_poly.pdbx_seq_one_letter_code
_entity_poly.pdbx_strand_id
1 'polypeptide(L)'
;MKIDKEIKLKECIYCGDIANHRHHYDESISNSGSVRNYSSETLPACSECNELLGTKNPEYPDCCIYLYNKIKEKHSSFLKQPDWDEEELEEMSPKFRRNIIAHINERNIHKKRLDNLIHNSQTYDSYEYLRMMQNI
;
A
#
# COMPACT_ATOMS: atom_id res chain seq x y z
N MET A 1 7.63 16.83 -15.13
CA MET A 1 7.61 16.20 -15.56
C MET A 1 7.51 14.71 -15.64
N LYS A 2 8.19 14.22 -16.63
CA LYS A 2 8.20 12.79 -16.89
C LYS A 2 8.75 11.99 -15.71
N ILE A 3 9.81 12.49 -15.09
CA ILE A 3 10.45 11.79 -13.98
C ILE A 3 9.50 11.65 -12.80
N ASP A 4 8.83 12.73 -12.44
CA ASP A 4 7.88 12.70 -11.33
C ASP A 4 6.71 11.77 -11.61
N LYS A 5 6.23 11.78 -12.84
CA LYS A 5 5.13 10.92 -13.23
C LYS A 5 5.54 9.44 -13.17
N GLU A 6 6.74 9.14 -13.62
CA GLU A 6 7.25 7.77 -13.58
C GLU A 6 7.43 7.29 -12.14
N ILE A 7 7.93 8.16 -11.26
CA ILE A 7 8.08 7.82 -9.85
C ILE A 7 6.73 7.51 -9.24
N LYS A 8 5.73 8.37 -9.49
CA LYS A 8 4.39 8.16 -8.97
C LYS A 8 3.78 6.85 -9.44
N LEU A 9 4.04 6.48 -10.70
CA LEU A 9 3.51 5.24 -11.24
C LEU A 9 4.17 4.01 -10.64
N LYS A 10 5.31 4.17 -9.97
CA LYS A 10 6.01 3.07 -9.32
C LYS A 10 5.59 2.87 -7.87
N GLU A 11 4.79 3.77 -7.34
CA GLU A 11 4.31 3.65 -5.97
C GLU A 11 2.88 3.15 -5.94
N CYS A 12 2.59 2.29 -4.98
CA CYS A 12 1.24 1.80 -4.74
C CYS A 12 0.34 2.98 -4.36
N ILE A 13 -0.76 3.15 -5.06
CA ILE A 13 -1.68 4.26 -4.78
C ILE A 13 -2.38 4.11 -3.43
N TYR A 14 -2.32 2.95 -2.82
CA TYR A 14 -2.94 2.72 -1.52
C TYR A 14 -1.93 2.93 -0.39
N CYS A 15 -0.88 2.14 -0.34
CA CYS A 15 0.05 2.15 0.79
C CYS A 15 1.39 2.83 0.51
N GLY A 16 1.66 3.22 -0.73
CA GLY A 16 2.89 3.92 -1.08
C GLY A 16 4.12 3.05 -1.24
N ASP A 17 3.99 1.75 -1.06
CA ASP A 17 5.10 0.84 -1.29
C ASP A 17 5.33 0.64 -2.79
N ILE A 18 6.36 -0.10 -3.15
CA ILE A 18 6.67 -0.32 -4.55
C ILE A 18 5.52 -1.00 -5.27
N ALA A 19 5.09 -0.40 -6.37
CA ALA A 19 4.00 -0.94 -7.17
C ALA A 19 4.55 -1.84 -8.25
N ASN A 20 4.19 -3.11 -8.20
CA ASN A 20 4.60 -4.09 -9.21
C ASN A 20 3.39 -4.75 -9.87
N HIS A 21 2.19 -4.25 -9.60
CA HIS A 21 0.94 -4.73 -10.17
C HIS A 21 0.07 -3.55 -10.54
N ARG A 22 -1.00 -3.83 -11.27
CA ARG A 22 -2.00 -2.82 -11.58
C ARG A 22 -3.34 -3.32 -11.05
N HIS A 23 -4.01 -2.48 -10.30
CA HIS A 23 -5.30 -2.81 -9.71
C HIS A 23 -6.43 -2.26 -10.56
N HIS A 24 -7.39 -3.12 -10.87
CA HIS A 24 -8.60 -2.72 -11.57
C HIS A 24 -9.61 -2.22 -10.55
N TYR A 25 -10.03 -0.98 -10.70
CA TYR A 25 -10.95 -0.38 -9.75
C TYR A 25 -12.30 -0.03 -10.37
N ASP A 26 -12.52 -0.36 -11.60
CA ASP A 26 -13.69 0.07 -12.33
C ASP A 26 -14.97 -0.48 -11.74
N GLU A 27 -15.76 0.41 -11.17
CA GLU A 27 -17.02 0.06 -10.51
C GLU A 27 -18.12 -0.31 -11.49
N SER A 28 -17.99 0.09 -12.73
CA SER A 28 -18.98 -0.22 -13.74
C SER A 28 -19.07 -1.70 -14.04
N ILE A 29 -18.05 -2.46 -13.69
CA ILE A 29 -18.03 -3.91 -13.89
C ILE A 29 -19.25 -4.55 -13.24
N SER A 30 -19.53 -4.17 -12.00
CA SER A 30 -20.59 -4.79 -11.23
C SER A 30 -21.98 -4.42 -11.75
N ASN A 31 -22.10 -3.31 -12.45
CA ASN A 31 -23.40 -2.80 -12.84
C ASN A 31 -23.85 -3.24 -14.22
N SER A 32 -22.94 -3.24 -15.16
CA SER A 32 -23.31 -3.44 -16.55
C SER A 32 -22.89 -4.77 -17.13
N GLY A 33 -21.95 -5.44 -16.51
CA GLY A 33 -21.36 -6.61 -17.10
C GLY A 33 -20.50 -6.30 -18.30
N SER A 34 -20.32 -5.05 -18.59
CA SER A 34 -19.52 -4.60 -19.72
C SER A 34 -18.05 -4.61 -19.34
N VAL A 35 -17.32 -5.58 -19.83
CA VAL A 35 -15.94 -5.77 -19.38
C VAL A 35 -14.91 -5.02 -20.21
N ARG A 36 -15.27 -4.57 -21.36
CA ARG A 36 -14.32 -4.01 -22.31
C ARG A 36 -13.69 -2.70 -21.92
N ASN A 37 -14.32 -1.96 -21.02
CA ASN A 37 -13.85 -0.61 -20.67
C ASN A 37 -12.94 -0.56 -19.47
N TYR A 38 -13.03 -1.52 -18.58
CA TYR A 38 -12.27 -1.41 -17.35
C TYR A 38 -10.79 -1.72 -17.51
N SER A 39 -10.38 -2.28 -18.64
CA SER A 39 -8.98 -2.54 -18.87
C SER A 39 -8.12 -1.28 -18.86
N SER A 40 -8.72 -0.13 -19.14
CA SER A 40 -8.02 1.15 -19.09
C SER A 40 -8.10 1.79 -17.70
N GLU A 41 -8.90 1.24 -16.82
CA GLU A 41 -9.14 1.79 -15.50
C GLU A 41 -8.32 1.07 -14.45
N THR A 42 -7.00 1.20 -14.57
CA THR A 42 -6.09 0.56 -13.63
C THR A 42 -5.13 1.57 -13.04
N LEU A 43 -4.70 1.31 -11.82
CA LEU A 43 -3.74 2.15 -11.13
C LEU A 43 -2.66 1.26 -10.51
N PRO A 44 -1.44 1.80 -10.34
CA PRO A 44 -0.36 1.01 -9.78
C PRO A 44 -0.64 0.59 -8.35
N ALA A 45 -0.34 -0.66 -8.04
CA ALA A 45 -0.54 -1.19 -6.70
C ALA A 45 0.55 -2.21 -6.38
N CYS A 46 0.87 -2.35 -5.10
CA CYS A 46 1.75 -3.43 -4.69
C CYS A 46 0.98 -4.75 -4.70
N SER A 47 1.73 -5.86 -4.73
CA SER A 47 1.09 -7.16 -4.82
C SER A 47 0.17 -7.45 -3.64
N GLU A 48 0.56 -7.05 -2.44
CA GLU A 48 -0.25 -7.30 -1.27
C GLU A 48 -1.57 -6.54 -1.29
N CYS A 49 -1.53 -5.24 -1.61
CA CYS A 49 -2.77 -4.46 -1.71
C CYS A 49 -3.67 -5.00 -2.81
N ASN A 50 -3.09 -5.33 -3.95
CA ASN A 50 -3.85 -5.88 -5.05
C ASN A 50 -4.52 -7.20 -4.66
N GLU A 51 -3.79 -8.06 -3.97
CA GLU A 51 -4.31 -9.35 -3.53
C GLU A 51 -5.39 -9.21 -2.47
N LEU A 52 -5.17 -8.34 -1.49
CA LEU A 52 -6.14 -8.14 -0.42
C LEU A 52 -7.45 -7.55 -0.91
N LEU A 53 -7.39 -6.63 -1.87
CA LEU A 53 -8.59 -6.07 -2.46
C LEU A 53 -9.31 -7.06 -3.35
N GLY A 54 -8.56 -7.87 -4.08
CA GLY A 54 -9.13 -8.87 -4.96
C GLY A 54 -10.11 -8.26 -5.95
N THR A 55 -11.35 -8.75 -5.94
CA THR A 55 -12.41 -8.26 -6.82
C THR A 55 -13.30 -7.22 -6.15
N LYS A 56 -12.98 -6.82 -4.93
CA LYS A 56 -13.76 -5.80 -4.24
C LYS A 56 -13.59 -4.46 -4.94
N ASN A 57 -14.66 -3.71 -4.99
CA ASN A 57 -14.67 -2.47 -5.75
C ASN A 57 -15.38 -1.34 -5.03
N PRO A 58 -15.07 -1.11 -3.74
CA PRO A 58 -15.63 0.03 -3.02
C PRO A 58 -14.96 1.33 -3.47
N GLU A 59 -15.41 2.44 -2.93
CA GLU A 59 -14.79 3.71 -3.20
C GLU A 59 -13.37 3.76 -2.66
N TYR A 60 -12.54 4.62 -3.21
CA TYR A 60 -11.12 4.67 -2.86
C TYR A 60 -10.85 4.83 -1.36
N PRO A 61 -11.50 5.79 -0.66
CA PRO A 61 -11.25 5.91 0.77
C PRO A 61 -11.56 4.64 1.54
N ASP A 62 -12.62 3.95 1.15
CA ASP A 62 -13.02 2.69 1.79
C ASP A 62 -12.00 1.59 1.53
N CYS A 63 -11.41 1.58 0.35
CA CYS A 63 -10.33 0.65 0.04
C CYS A 63 -9.13 0.88 0.96
N CYS A 64 -8.77 2.13 1.17
CA CYS A 64 -7.64 2.47 2.05
C CYS A 64 -7.91 2.03 3.49
N ILE A 65 -9.11 2.24 3.99
CA ILE A 65 -9.47 1.83 5.35
C ILE A 65 -9.49 0.30 5.46
N TYR A 66 -10.06 -0.36 4.47
CA TYR A 66 -10.08 -1.83 4.46
C TYR A 66 -8.65 -2.39 4.48
N LEU A 67 -7.78 -1.84 3.64
CA LEU A 67 -6.39 -2.28 3.58
C LEU A 67 -5.64 -1.97 4.88
N TYR A 68 -5.91 -0.82 5.48
CA TYR A 68 -5.32 -0.47 6.76
C TYR A 68 -5.59 -1.57 7.79
N ASN A 69 -6.85 -1.96 7.93
CA ASN A 69 -7.22 -2.97 8.89
C ASN A 69 -6.62 -4.33 8.58
N LYS A 70 -6.61 -4.72 7.32
CA LYS A 70 -6.08 -6.01 6.90
C LYS A 70 -4.56 -6.10 7.06
N ILE A 71 -3.85 -5.06 6.68
CA ILE A 71 -2.40 -5.02 6.81
C ILE A 71 -1.98 -4.98 8.27
N LYS A 72 -2.69 -4.19 9.07
CA LYS A 72 -2.43 -4.11 10.50
C LYS A 72 -2.58 -5.47 11.18
N GLU A 73 -3.60 -6.20 10.81
CA GLU A 73 -3.84 -7.54 11.35
C GLU A 73 -2.80 -8.54 10.86
N LYS A 74 -2.52 -8.53 9.56
CA LYS A 74 -1.62 -9.48 8.94
C LYS A 74 -0.19 -9.35 9.47
N HIS A 75 0.26 -8.13 9.68
CA HIS A 75 1.64 -7.85 10.10
C HIS A 75 1.76 -7.44 11.57
N SER A 76 0.79 -7.85 12.38
CA SER A 76 0.75 -7.44 13.78
C SER A 76 1.99 -7.82 14.57
N SER A 77 2.61 -8.96 14.26
CA SER A 77 3.81 -9.38 14.97
C SER A 77 4.98 -8.44 14.73
N PHE A 78 5.15 -7.95 13.50
CA PHE A 78 6.19 -6.96 13.22
C PHE A 78 5.87 -5.62 13.87
N LEU A 79 4.59 -5.22 13.84
CA LEU A 79 4.18 -3.94 14.40
C LEU A 79 4.40 -3.87 15.90
N LYS A 80 4.43 -4.99 16.57
CA LYS A 80 4.67 -5.06 18.02
C LYS A 80 6.15 -5.08 18.37
N GLN A 81 7.04 -5.13 17.39
CA GLN A 81 8.47 -5.15 17.64
C GLN A 81 8.88 -3.87 18.37
N PRO A 82 9.51 -3.97 19.55
CA PRO A 82 9.93 -2.77 20.28
C PRO A 82 11.14 -2.10 19.64
N ASP A 83 11.42 -0.90 20.09
CA ASP A 83 12.65 -0.22 19.73
C ASP A 83 13.78 -0.74 20.60
N TRP A 84 14.97 -0.81 20.01
CA TRP A 84 16.17 -1.25 20.68
C TRP A 84 17.22 -0.15 20.54
N ASP A 85 17.95 0.19 21.61
CA ASP A 85 19.02 1.16 21.49
C ASP A 85 20.31 0.49 21.01
N GLU A 86 21.29 1.32 20.69
CA GLU A 86 22.55 0.80 20.15
C GLU A 86 23.30 -0.09 21.14
N GLU A 87 23.26 0.24 22.42
CA GLU A 87 23.94 -0.57 23.42
C GLU A 87 23.34 -1.95 23.51
N GLU A 88 22.02 -2.02 23.50
CA GLU A 88 21.32 -3.30 23.53
C GLU A 88 21.68 -4.15 22.31
N LEU A 89 21.71 -3.52 21.14
CA LEU A 89 22.03 -4.21 19.89
C LEU A 89 23.49 -4.70 19.87
N GLU A 90 24.41 -3.91 20.42
CA GLU A 90 25.82 -4.28 20.47
C GLU A 90 26.07 -5.47 21.38
N GLU A 91 25.27 -5.65 22.41
CA GLU A 91 25.41 -6.78 23.33
C GLU A 91 24.90 -8.09 22.74
N MET A 92 24.17 -8.03 21.64
CA MET A 92 23.66 -9.22 21.00
C MET A 92 24.71 -9.90 20.12
N SER A 93 24.57 -11.22 19.92
CA SER A 93 25.38 -11.90 18.94
C SER A 93 25.12 -11.32 17.55
N PRO A 94 26.09 -11.35 16.64
CA PRO A 94 25.89 -10.78 15.30
C PRO A 94 24.67 -11.33 14.56
N LYS A 95 24.44 -12.63 14.69
CA LYS A 95 23.31 -13.27 14.02
C LYS A 95 21.97 -12.78 14.59
N PHE A 96 21.85 -12.73 15.91
CA PHE A 96 20.65 -12.28 16.58
C PHE A 96 20.38 -10.80 16.28
N ARG A 97 21.43 -9.99 16.32
CA ARG A 97 21.32 -8.58 16.02
C ARG A 97 20.81 -8.34 14.60
N ARG A 98 21.30 -9.08 13.60
CA ARG A 98 20.82 -8.95 12.24
C ARG A 98 19.33 -9.28 12.13
N ASN A 99 18.89 -10.30 12.85
CA ASN A 99 17.47 -10.66 12.85
C ASN A 99 16.60 -9.56 13.45
N ILE A 100 17.04 -8.98 14.56
CA ILE A 100 16.30 -7.90 15.22
C ILE A 100 16.23 -6.67 14.31
N ILE A 101 17.35 -6.30 13.69
CA ILE A 101 17.37 -5.17 12.77
C ILE A 101 16.43 -5.39 11.59
N ALA A 102 16.43 -6.61 11.05
CA ALA A 102 15.52 -6.94 9.96
C ALA A 102 14.06 -6.78 10.38
N HIS A 103 13.71 -7.22 11.59
CA HIS A 103 12.35 -7.09 12.11
C HIS A 103 11.97 -5.63 12.34
N ILE A 104 12.91 -4.82 12.83
CA ILE A 104 12.67 -3.38 12.99
C ILE A 104 12.42 -2.72 11.64
N ASN A 105 13.19 -3.08 10.62
CA ASN A 105 13.01 -2.55 9.28
C ASN A 105 11.65 -2.92 8.71
N GLU A 106 11.22 -4.16 8.89
CA GLU A 106 9.89 -4.59 8.46
C GLU A 106 8.80 -3.84 9.19
N ARG A 107 8.95 -3.67 10.51
CA ARG A 107 8.01 -2.87 11.30
C ARG A 107 7.87 -1.46 10.71
N ASN A 108 9.01 -0.83 10.43
CA ASN A 108 9.00 0.55 9.94
C ASN A 108 8.37 0.66 8.56
N ILE A 109 8.60 -0.30 7.70
CA ILE A 109 7.95 -0.35 6.39
C ILE A 109 6.44 -0.42 6.54
N HIS A 110 5.96 -1.32 7.39
CA HIS A 110 4.51 -1.48 7.58
C HIS A 110 3.88 -0.27 8.26
N LYS A 111 4.58 0.34 9.22
CA LYS A 111 4.09 1.57 9.85
C LYS A 111 3.91 2.69 8.82
N LYS A 112 4.88 2.84 7.94
CA LYS A 112 4.80 3.85 6.88
C LYS A 112 3.64 3.58 5.94
N ARG A 113 3.43 2.31 5.58
CA ARG A 113 2.31 1.92 4.74
C ARG A 113 0.97 2.26 5.40
N LEU A 114 0.85 1.98 6.69
CA LEU A 114 -0.37 2.30 7.43
C LEU A 114 -0.62 3.80 7.48
N ASP A 115 0.43 4.59 7.72
CA ASP A 115 0.31 6.04 7.72
C ASP A 115 -0.13 6.56 6.36
N ASN A 116 0.44 6.01 5.29
CA ASN A 116 0.06 6.39 3.93
C ASN A 116 -1.39 6.06 3.63
N LEU A 117 -1.87 4.90 4.09
CA LEU A 117 -3.25 4.50 3.87
C LEU A 117 -4.24 5.47 4.53
N ILE A 118 -3.93 5.88 5.76
CA ILE A 118 -4.78 6.86 6.45
C ILE A 118 -4.75 8.20 5.73
N HIS A 119 -3.53 8.67 5.40
CA HIS A 119 -3.38 9.93 4.69
C HIS A 119 -4.16 9.93 3.36
N ASN A 120 -4.01 8.85 2.60
CA ASN A 120 -4.65 8.74 1.30
C ASN A 120 -6.17 8.67 1.41
N SER A 121 -6.68 8.00 2.45
CA SER A 121 -8.11 7.90 2.67
C SER A 121 -8.74 9.27 2.95
N GLN A 122 -7.97 10.18 3.52
CA GLN A 122 -8.44 11.51 3.88
C GLN A 122 -8.20 12.54 2.78
N THR A 123 -7.25 12.27 1.88
CA THR A 123 -6.84 13.22 0.85
C THR A 123 -7.60 13.03 -0.45
N TYR A 124 -7.84 11.79 -0.83
CA TYR A 124 -8.43 11.46 -2.12
C TYR A 124 -9.79 10.83 -1.93
N ASP A 125 -10.80 11.43 -2.54
CA ASP A 125 -12.17 10.97 -2.36
C ASP A 125 -12.66 10.03 -3.46
N SER A 126 -11.89 9.88 -4.54
CA SER A 126 -12.32 9.02 -5.63
C SER A 126 -11.15 8.53 -6.46
N TYR A 127 -11.35 7.42 -7.15
CA TYR A 127 -10.40 6.91 -8.12
C TYR A 127 -10.25 7.86 -9.31
N GLU A 128 -11.31 8.51 -9.67
CA GLU A 128 -11.30 9.46 -10.78
C GLU A 128 -10.30 10.58 -10.51
N TYR A 129 -10.33 11.11 -9.31
CA TYR A 129 -9.39 12.16 -8.93
C TYR A 129 -7.95 11.66 -9.02
N LEU A 130 -7.68 10.45 -8.52
CA LEU A 130 -6.35 9.87 -8.59
C LEU A 130 -5.87 9.69 -10.02
N ARG A 131 -6.76 9.21 -10.88
CA ARG A 131 -6.42 9.00 -12.28
C ARG A 131 -6.07 10.32 -12.94
N MET A 132 -6.81 11.37 -12.66
CA MET A 132 -6.53 12.69 -13.18
C MET A 132 -5.17 13.19 -12.73
N MET A 133 -4.83 12.98 -11.48
CA MET A 133 -3.55 13.38 -10.92
C MET A 133 -2.39 12.69 -11.62
N GLN A 134 -2.56 11.43 -11.96
CA GLN A 134 -1.49 10.65 -12.60
C GLN A 134 -1.32 10.95 -14.07
N ASN A 135 -2.29 11.58 -14.69
CA ASN A 135 -2.24 11.92 -16.10
C ASN A 135 -1.70 13.32 -16.38
N ILE A 136 -1.35 14.05 -15.35
CA ILE A 136 -0.79 15.41 -15.48
C ILE A 136 0.67 15.42 -15.94
#